data_08c279464aa48dc52e60064e664ee5f2
#
_entry.id   08c279464aa48dc52e60064e664ee5f2
#
_cell.length_a   1.000
_cell.length_b   1.000
_cell.length_c   1.000
_cell.angle_alpha   90.00
_cell.angle_beta   90.00
_cell.angle_gamma   90.00
#
_symmetry.space_group_name_H-M   'P 1'
#
loop_
_entity.id
_entity.type
_entity.pdbx_description
1 polymer ?
#
loop_
_entity_poly.entity_id
_entity_poly.type
_entity_poly.pdbx_seq_one_letter_code
_entity_poly.pdbx_strand_id
1 'polypeptide(L)'
;MELLRNFPQYHFEVSRLTCGNTHGDYQISQLLWKDNRIAGVIDWTCACVHPYIWEIVRSYIFMATECKNGEIDIEALIQYIKEYQSIAPLNRYDVENAGNLFYYFLAVCDFYGQYYQAHSRNRGIYLEQVDLS
;
A
#
# COMPACT_ATOMS: atom_id res chain seq x y z
N MET A 1 16.39 9.31 -7.38
CA MET A 1 17.47 8.47 -7.96
C MET A 1 18.25 7.67 -6.92
N GLU A 2 18.22 8.03 -5.67
CA GLU A 2 18.82 7.26 -4.55
C GLU A 2 18.09 5.93 -4.31
N LEU A 3 16.77 5.91 -4.44
CA LEU A 3 15.90 4.74 -4.39
C LEU A 3 16.39 3.59 -5.28
N LEU A 4 16.75 3.88 -6.52
CA LEU A 4 17.21 2.86 -7.48
C LEU A 4 18.64 2.35 -7.21
N ARG A 5 19.47 3.14 -6.52
CA ARG A 5 20.84 2.70 -6.16
C ARG A 5 20.86 1.67 -5.04
N ASN A 6 19.88 1.73 -4.14
CA ASN A 6 19.75 0.82 -3.02
C ASN A 6 18.86 -0.40 -3.33
N PHE A 7 18.25 -0.43 -4.51
CA PHE A 7 17.35 -1.48 -4.95
C PHE A 7 17.92 -2.92 -4.86
N PRO A 8 19.20 -3.17 -5.17
CA PRO A 8 19.78 -4.51 -5.03
C PRO A 8 19.85 -5.04 -3.59
N GLN A 9 19.66 -4.20 -2.58
CA GLN A 9 19.74 -4.60 -1.18
C GLN A 9 18.43 -5.19 -0.65
N TYR A 10 17.31 -5.00 -1.37
CA TYR A 10 15.99 -5.47 -0.97
C TYR A 10 15.68 -6.80 -1.65
N HIS A 11 16.27 -7.88 -1.16
CA HIS A 11 16.00 -9.22 -1.63
C HIS A 11 14.88 -9.86 -0.80
N PHE A 12 13.78 -10.18 -1.46
CA PHE A 12 12.75 -11.06 -0.89
C PHE A 12 12.34 -12.12 -1.92
N GLU A 13 11.98 -13.28 -1.41
CA GLU A 13 11.53 -14.40 -2.22
C GLU A 13 10.01 -14.35 -2.37
N VAL A 14 9.51 -13.95 -3.53
CA VAL A 14 8.07 -13.85 -3.81
C VAL A 14 7.33 -15.15 -3.50
N SER A 15 7.96 -16.29 -3.76
CA SER A 15 7.39 -17.61 -3.49
C SER A 15 7.11 -17.91 -2.01
N ARG A 16 7.69 -17.13 -1.10
CA ARG A 16 7.47 -17.26 0.35
C ARG A 16 6.39 -16.32 0.89
N LEU A 17 5.96 -15.37 0.06
CA LEU A 17 4.90 -14.43 0.43
C LEU A 17 3.53 -15.09 0.30
N THR A 18 2.64 -14.79 1.23
CA THR A 18 1.25 -15.22 1.18
C THR A 18 0.47 -14.34 0.21
N CYS A 19 0.09 -14.94 -0.92
CA CYS A 19 -0.62 -14.25 -1.98
C CYS A 19 -2.06 -14.73 -2.10
N GLY A 20 -2.93 -13.84 -2.56
CA GLY A 20 -4.31 -14.16 -2.87
C GLY A 20 -5.01 -12.99 -3.55
N ASN A 21 -6.33 -13.09 -3.67
CA ASN A 21 -7.12 -12.03 -4.27
C ASN A 21 -7.09 -10.79 -3.38
N THR A 22 -6.63 -9.69 -3.94
CA THR A 22 -6.60 -8.37 -3.31
C THR A 22 -7.50 -7.41 -4.07
N HIS A 23 -7.90 -6.32 -3.44
CA HIS A 23 -8.63 -5.24 -4.08
C HIS A 23 -7.72 -4.45 -5.04
N GLY A 24 -6.44 -4.33 -4.71
CA GLY A 24 -5.43 -3.63 -5.49
C GLY A 24 -5.43 -2.11 -5.31
N ASP A 25 -6.54 -1.53 -4.82
CA ASP A 25 -6.68 -0.09 -4.51
C ASP A 25 -7.55 0.16 -3.27
N TYR A 26 -7.39 -0.65 -2.23
CA TYR A 26 -8.20 -0.56 -1.02
C TYR A 26 -7.86 0.71 -0.23
N GLN A 27 -8.85 1.61 -0.11
CA GLN A 27 -8.74 2.88 0.60
C GLN A 27 -10.14 3.42 0.98
N ILE A 28 -10.20 4.47 1.80
CA ILE A 28 -11.47 5.04 2.31
C ILE A 28 -12.45 5.41 1.20
N SER A 29 -11.96 5.96 0.07
CA SER A 29 -12.81 6.35 -1.07
C SER A 29 -13.52 5.17 -1.74
N GLN A 30 -13.06 3.96 -1.52
CA GLN A 30 -13.66 2.73 -2.05
C GLN A 30 -14.67 2.08 -1.08
N LEU A 31 -14.93 2.71 0.08
CA LEU A 31 -15.84 2.21 1.09
C LEU A 31 -17.17 2.93 1.07
N LEU A 32 -18.25 2.20 0.91
CA LEU A 32 -19.61 2.71 1.09
C LEU A 32 -20.02 2.57 2.56
N TRP A 33 -20.49 3.65 3.14
CA TRP A 33 -20.92 3.70 4.53
C TRP A 33 -22.44 3.83 4.63
N LYS A 34 -23.02 3.08 5.55
CA LYS A 34 -24.42 3.18 5.96
C LYS A 34 -24.53 2.89 7.45
N ASP A 35 -25.24 3.75 8.17
CA ASP A 35 -25.50 3.60 9.62
C ASP A 35 -24.20 3.34 10.43
N ASN A 36 -23.16 4.11 10.12
CA ASN A 36 -21.81 4.01 10.71
C ASN A 36 -21.15 2.64 10.54
N ARG A 37 -21.49 1.90 9.48
CA ARG A 37 -20.88 0.60 9.13
C ARG A 37 -20.49 0.59 7.66
N ILE A 38 -19.48 -0.20 7.33
CA ILE A 38 -19.14 -0.46 5.94
C ILE A 38 -20.26 -1.30 5.34
N ALA A 39 -20.96 -0.73 4.33
CA ALA A 39 -22.04 -1.38 3.60
C ALA A 39 -21.58 -2.06 2.31
N GLY A 40 -20.43 -1.66 1.80
CA GLY A 40 -19.86 -2.26 0.60
C GLY A 40 -18.47 -1.72 0.29
N VAL A 41 -17.76 -2.45 -0.55
CA VAL A 41 -16.48 -2.09 -1.14
C VAL A 41 -16.68 -2.02 -2.64
N ILE A 42 -16.26 -0.92 -3.27
CA ILE A 42 -16.45 -0.65 -4.70
C ILE A 42 -15.11 -0.51 -5.42
N ASP A 43 -15.19 -0.39 -6.74
CA ASP A 43 -14.04 -0.16 -7.63
C ASP A 43 -12.97 -1.27 -7.58
N TRP A 44 -13.39 -2.46 -7.97
CA TRP A 44 -12.55 -3.66 -8.09
C TRP A 44 -11.73 -3.71 -9.39
N THR A 45 -11.56 -2.58 -10.09
CA THR A 45 -10.86 -2.52 -11.38
C THR A 45 -9.39 -2.92 -11.28
N CYS A 46 -8.77 -2.71 -10.11
CA CYS A 46 -7.39 -3.09 -9.82
C CYS A 46 -7.26 -4.47 -9.15
N ALA A 47 -8.36 -5.21 -8.99
CA ALA A 47 -8.33 -6.49 -8.31
C ALA A 47 -7.40 -7.48 -9.00
N CYS A 48 -6.52 -8.09 -8.23
CA CYS A 48 -5.50 -9.01 -8.74
C CYS A 48 -4.98 -9.94 -7.64
N VAL A 49 -4.17 -10.91 -8.03
CA VAL A 49 -3.46 -11.75 -7.07
C VAL A 49 -2.15 -11.07 -6.69
N HIS A 50 -2.07 -10.62 -5.43
CA HIS A 50 -0.90 -9.97 -4.88
C HIS A 50 -0.58 -10.51 -3.47
N PRO A 51 0.63 -10.22 -2.92
CA PRO A 51 0.91 -10.45 -1.51
C PRO A 51 -0.06 -9.66 -0.63
N TYR A 52 -0.74 -10.33 0.30
CA TYR A 52 -1.67 -9.66 1.21
C TYR A 52 -1.01 -8.54 2.01
N ILE A 53 0.23 -8.76 2.46
CA ILE A 53 0.94 -7.76 3.26
C ILE A 53 1.17 -6.43 2.49
N TRP A 54 1.33 -6.49 1.17
CA TRP A 54 1.43 -5.28 0.35
C TRP A 54 0.15 -4.44 0.42
N GLU A 55 -1.02 -5.06 0.22
CA GLU A 55 -2.29 -4.33 0.28
C GLU A 55 -2.57 -3.80 1.69
N ILE A 56 -2.22 -4.57 2.72
CA ILE A 56 -2.39 -4.17 4.12
C ILE A 56 -1.57 -2.92 4.43
N VAL A 57 -0.28 -2.90 4.10
CA VAL A 57 0.59 -1.74 4.32
C VAL A 57 0.14 -0.54 3.47
N ARG A 58 -0.17 -0.78 2.20
CA ARG A 58 -0.68 0.26 1.31
C ARG A 58 -1.98 0.88 1.86
N SER A 59 -2.92 0.06 2.29
CA SER A 59 -4.19 0.57 2.82
C SER A 59 -3.98 1.41 4.08
N TYR A 60 -3.08 1.01 4.98
CA TYR A 60 -2.73 1.82 6.15
C TYR A 60 -2.18 3.18 5.73
N ILE A 61 -1.18 3.20 4.86
CA ILE A 61 -0.53 4.44 4.42
C ILE A 61 -1.52 5.41 3.77
N PHE A 62 -2.46 4.92 2.97
CA PHE A 62 -3.46 5.77 2.33
C PHE A 62 -4.64 6.16 3.22
N MET A 63 -4.90 5.45 4.32
CA MET A 63 -6.04 5.72 5.20
C MET A 63 -5.66 6.43 6.50
N ALA A 64 -4.46 6.19 7.03
CA ALA A 64 -4.02 6.79 8.28
C ALA A 64 -3.79 8.29 8.15
N THR A 65 -4.27 9.05 9.14
CA THR A 65 -4.25 10.52 9.10
C THR A 65 -2.85 11.07 9.21
N GLU A 66 -1.99 10.43 10.00
CA GLU A 66 -0.59 10.77 10.19
C GLU A 66 0.23 10.64 8.90
N CYS A 67 -0.10 9.65 8.07
CA CYS A 67 0.59 9.44 6.80
C CYS A 67 0.37 10.60 5.81
N LYS A 68 -0.73 11.35 5.94
CA LYS A 68 -0.97 12.55 5.12
C LYS A 68 0.01 13.68 5.39
N ASN A 69 0.69 13.64 6.54
CA ASN A 69 1.74 14.59 6.90
C ASN A 69 3.15 14.05 6.62
N GLY A 70 3.26 12.88 5.96
CA GLY A 70 4.54 12.23 5.67
C GLY A 70 5.13 11.48 6.88
N GLU A 71 4.33 11.21 7.91
CA GLU A 71 4.76 10.49 9.10
C GLU A 71 4.12 9.10 9.13
N ILE A 72 4.88 8.08 9.52
CA ILE A 72 4.37 6.73 9.72
C ILE A 72 4.49 6.38 11.20
N ASP A 73 3.36 6.14 11.85
CA ASP A 73 3.33 5.55 13.18
C ASP A 73 3.54 4.03 13.07
N ILE A 74 4.75 3.61 13.37
CA ILE A 74 5.14 2.19 13.28
C ILE A 74 4.37 1.32 14.25
N GLU A 75 4.05 1.81 15.44
CA GLU A 75 3.28 1.04 16.43
C GLU A 75 1.84 0.84 15.96
N ALA A 76 1.22 1.88 15.42
CA ALA A 76 -0.12 1.81 14.84
C ALA A 76 -0.15 0.89 13.61
N LEU A 77 0.85 0.95 12.73
CA LEU A 77 0.98 0.05 11.59
C LEU A 77 1.12 -1.42 12.05
N ILE A 78 1.94 -1.69 13.06
CA ILE A 78 2.09 -3.05 13.61
C ILE A 78 0.76 -3.55 14.18
N GLN A 79 0.03 -2.69 14.89
CA GLN A 79 -1.29 -3.05 15.42
C GLN A 79 -2.28 -3.34 14.29
N TYR A 80 -2.29 -2.53 13.25
CA TYR A 80 -3.12 -2.73 12.06
C TYR A 80 -2.83 -4.08 11.37
N ILE A 81 -1.55 -4.43 11.19
CA ILE A 81 -1.14 -5.72 10.64
C ILE A 81 -1.61 -6.88 11.54
N LYS A 82 -1.49 -6.75 12.86
CA LYS A 82 -1.95 -7.79 13.82
C LYS A 82 -3.45 -8.02 13.75
N GLU A 83 -4.24 -6.97 13.57
CA GLU A 83 -5.69 -7.10 13.39
C GLU A 83 -6.03 -7.87 12.12
N TYR A 84 -5.34 -7.56 11.02
CA TYR A 84 -5.46 -8.34 9.78
C TYR A 84 -5.05 -9.82 9.95
N GLN A 85 -4.00 -10.10 10.71
CA GLN A 85 -3.52 -11.47 10.97
C GLN A 85 -4.58 -12.34 11.65
N SER A 86 -5.53 -11.75 12.35
CA SER A 86 -6.65 -12.51 12.94
C SER A 86 -7.59 -13.12 11.89
N ILE A 87 -7.56 -12.62 10.66
CA ILE A 87 -8.45 -13.01 9.56
C ILE A 87 -7.66 -13.49 8.35
N ALA A 88 -6.59 -12.77 7.98
CA ALA A 88 -5.75 -13.10 6.83
C ALA A 88 -4.60 -14.04 7.24
N PRO A 89 -4.30 -15.07 6.45
CA PRO A 89 -3.27 -16.07 6.80
C PRO A 89 -1.85 -15.55 6.53
N LEU A 90 -1.45 -14.44 7.18
CA LEU A 90 -0.09 -13.92 7.07
C LEU A 90 0.90 -14.81 7.81
N ASN A 91 2.02 -15.11 7.17
CA ASN A 91 3.15 -15.78 7.81
C ASN A 91 4.19 -14.76 8.33
N ARG A 92 5.18 -15.25 9.07
CA ARG A 92 6.24 -14.38 9.63
C ARG A 92 7.05 -13.66 8.54
N TYR A 93 7.31 -14.34 7.43
CA TYR A 93 8.06 -13.77 6.31
C TYR A 93 7.35 -12.59 5.66
N ASP A 94 6.01 -12.62 5.56
CA ASP A 94 5.20 -11.51 5.07
C ASP A 94 5.47 -10.25 5.91
N VAL A 95 5.37 -10.38 7.23
CA VAL A 95 5.52 -9.25 8.16
C VAL A 95 6.95 -8.70 8.16
N GLU A 96 7.96 -9.58 8.17
CA GLU A 96 9.37 -9.19 8.13
C GLU A 96 9.75 -8.45 6.84
N ASN A 97 9.04 -8.69 5.75
CA ASN A 97 9.31 -8.07 4.45
C ASN A 97 8.29 -6.99 4.05
N ALA A 98 7.39 -6.60 4.95
CA ALA A 98 6.34 -5.63 4.67
C ALA A 98 6.88 -4.31 4.10
N GLY A 99 7.86 -3.70 4.77
CA GLY A 99 8.49 -2.45 4.34
C GLY A 99 9.28 -2.61 3.04
N ASN A 100 10.07 -3.68 2.92
CA ASN A 100 10.86 -3.95 1.72
C ASN A 100 9.97 -4.14 0.49
N LEU A 101 8.86 -4.86 0.64
CA LEU A 101 7.92 -5.11 -0.43
C LEU A 101 7.21 -3.82 -0.85
N PHE A 102 6.76 -3.02 0.12
CA PHE A 102 6.12 -1.74 -0.17
C PHE A 102 7.08 -0.79 -0.89
N TYR A 103 8.32 -0.69 -0.41
CA TYR A 103 9.37 0.09 -1.05
C TYR A 103 9.67 -0.38 -2.48
N TYR A 104 9.72 -1.70 -2.71
CA TYR A 104 9.86 -2.26 -4.05
C TYR A 104 8.75 -1.78 -4.98
N PHE A 105 7.50 -1.86 -4.55
CA PHE A 105 6.36 -1.41 -5.36
C PHE A 105 6.44 0.09 -5.66
N LEU A 106 6.81 0.93 -4.71
CA LEU A 106 7.02 2.36 -4.96
C LEU A 106 8.11 2.62 -6.00
N ALA A 107 9.19 1.84 -5.96
CA ALA A 107 10.30 1.99 -6.89
C ALA A 107 9.96 1.57 -8.32
N VAL A 108 9.06 0.58 -8.49
CA VAL A 108 8.67 0.06 -9.82
C VAL A 108 7.37 0.69 -10.35
N CYS A 109 6.58 1.35 -9.51
CA CYS A 109 5.38 2.05 -9.99
C CYS A 109 5.77 3.30 -10.80
N ASP A 110 4.96 3.61 -11.81
CA ASP A 110 5.22 4.72 -12.74
C ASP A 110 4.61 6.05 -12.25
N PHE A 111 4.51 6.28 -10.94
CA PHE A 111 3.95 7.53 -10.42
C PHE A 111 4.76 8.75 -10.85
N TYR A 112 6.08 8.66 -10.81
CA TYR A 112 6.94 9.75 -11.26
C TYR A 112 6.80 10.01 -12.76
N GLY A 113 6.75 8.97 -13.59
CA GLY A 113 6.51 9.10 -15.02
C GLY A 113 5.15 9.74 -15.31
N GLN A 114 4.12 9.29 -14.62
CA GLN A 114 2.77 9.86 -14.73
C GLN A 114 2.72 11.32 -14.25
N TYR A 115 3.41 11.66 -13.16
CA TYR A 115 3.52 13.04 -12.68
C TYR A 115 4.13 13.97 -13.73
N TYR A 116 5.23 13.56 -14.36
CA TYR A 116 5.89 14.40 -15.37
C TYR A 116 5.10 14.49 -16.67
N GLN A 117 4.30 13.48 -17.00
CA GLN A 117 3.45 13.48 -18.19
C GLN A 117 2.10 14.16 -17.97
N ALA A 118 1.65 14.28 -16.73
CA ALA A 118 0.35 14.85 -16.41
C ALA A 118 0.27 16.34 -16.71
N HIS A 119 -0.91 16.80 -17.14
CA HIS A 119 -1.20 18.22 -17.23
C HIS A 119 -1.11 18.89 -15.86
N SER A 120 -0.71 20.16 -15.83
CA SER A 120 -0.38 20.89 -14.59
C SER A 120 -1.42 20.79 -13.48
N ARG A 121 -2.72 20.76 -13.81
CA ARG A 121 -3.81 20.63 -12.83
C ARG A 121 -3.93 19.24 -12.19
N ASN A 122 -3.35 18.21 -12.81
CA ASN A 122 -3.40 16.84 -12.30
C ASN A 122 -2.14 16.46 -11.54
N ARG A 123 -1.09 17.30 -11.59
CA ARG A 123 0.19 17.00 -10.93
C ARG A 123 0.09 16.91 -9.41
N GLY A 124 -0.82 17.71 -8.81
CA GLY A 124 -1.07 17.66 -7.38
C GLY A 124 -1.50 16.29 -6.88
N ILE A 125 -2.34 15.57 -7.65
CA ILE A 125 -2.81 14.23 -7.30
C ILE A 125 -1.63 13.24 -7.18
N TYR A 126 -0.69 13.31 -8.10
CA TYR A 126 0.48 12.42 -8.09
C TYR A 126 1.50 12.80 -7.01
N LEU A 127 1.61 14.08 -6.66
CA LEU A 127 2.45 14.53 -5.56
C LEU A 127 1.95 14.04 -4.21
N GLU A 128 0.64 14.10 -3.97
CA GLU A 128 0.05 13.57 -2.74
C GLU A 128 0.32 12.07 -2.55
N GLN A 129 0.46 11.32 -3.65
CA GLN A 129 0.80 9.90 -3.60
C GLN A 129 2.30 9.63 -3.40
N VAL A 130 3.15 10.57 -3.82
CA VAL A 130 4.62 10.44 -3.72
C VAL A 130 5.14 10.97 -2.41
N ASP A 131 4.54 12.03 -1.85
CA ASP A 131 4.94 12.64 -0.57
C ASP A 131 4.67 11.71 0.63
N LEU A 132 3.92 10.62 0.44
CA LEU A 132 3.73 9.55 1.41
C LEU A 132 4.85 8.48 1.38
N SER A 133 5.82 8.63 0.51
CA SER A 133 6.95 7.71 0.31
C SER A 133 8.26 8.29 0.84
#